data_c26d1564e68d70edbb6fc1750854866b
#
_entry.id   c26d1564e68d70edbb6fc1750854866b
#
_cell.length_a   1.000
_cell.length_b   1.000
_cell.length_c   1.000
_cell.angle_alpha   90.00
_cell.angle_beta   90.00
_cell.angle_gamma   90.00
#
_symmetry.space_group_name_H-M   'P 1'
#
loop_
_entity.id
_entity.type
_entity.pdbx_description
1 polymer ?
#
loop_
_entity_poly.entity_id
_entity_poly.type
_entity_poly.pdbx_seq_one_letter_code
_entity_poly.pdbx_strand_id
1 'polypeptide(L)'
;MQKKLISVETIANMTLQEWKTLKNIKTLGELANKIGVNKSKNPARLVQRWLDGTSYPRKRHLDMIFKATNGKVTANDFFTN
;
A
#
# COMPACT_ATOMS: atom_id res chain seq x y z
N MET A 1 10.05 -8.39 26.71
CA MET A 1 9.70 -8.38 26.14
C MET A 1 9.19 -8.26 25.38
N GLN A 2 9.16 -8.43 25.31
CA GLN A 2 8.72 -8.46 24.47
C GLN A 2 8.06 -7.98 23.99
N LYS A 3 7.63 -8.03 24.22
CA LYS A 3 6.88 -7.59 23.77
C LYS A 3 6.81 -6.75 23.08
N LYS A 4 7.19 -6.30 22.92
CA LYS A 4 7.29 -5.40 22.17
C LYS A 4 7.47 -5.63 20.81
N LEU A 5 8.06 -6.43 20.49
CA LEU A 5 8.21 -6.83 19.23
C LEU A 5 6.99 -7.22 18.59
N ILE A 6 6.11 -7.63 19.26
CA ILE A 6 4.85 -7.97 18.80
C ILE A 6 4.17 -6.85 18.17
N SER A 7 4.28 -5.70 18.73
CA SER A 7 3.66 -4.56 18.14
C SER A 7 4.29 -4.22 16.83
N VAL A 8 5.52 -4.52 16.67
CA VAL A 8 6.17 -4.27 15.41
C VAL A 8 5.55 -5.10 14.32
N GLU A 9 5.23 -6.32 14.61
CA GLU A 9 4.62 -7.18 13.64
C GLU A 9 3.25 -6.71 13.29
N THR A 10 2.52 -6.26 14.26
CA THR A 10 1.21 -5.72 14.02
C THR A 10 1.26 -4.54 13.08
N ILE A 11 2.22 -3.69 13.29
CA ILE A 11 2.36 -2.51 12.47
C ILE A 11 2.70 -2.86 11.05
N ALA A 12 3.42 -3.95 10.86
CA ALA A 12 3.85 -4.33 9.52
C ALA A 12 2.70 -4.80 8.64
N ASN A 13 1.54 -5.11 9.25
CA ASN A 13 0.43 -5.65 8.47
C ASN A 13 -0.69 -4.63 8.36
N MET A 14 -0.53 -3.70 7.49
CA MET A 14 -1.59 -2.72 7.27
C MET A 14 -1.98 -2.69 5.79
N THR A 15 -3.19 -2.24 5.52
CA THR A 15 -3.66 -2.09 4.15
C THR A 15 -3.08 -0.83 3.54
N LEU A 16 -3.16 -0.74 2.23
CA LEU A 16 -2.70 0.45 1.54
C LEU A 16 -3.51 1.67 1.96
N GLN A 17 -4.80 1.48 2.20
CA GLN A 17 -5.65 2.57 2.67
C GLN A 17 -5.19 3.07 4.04
N GLU A 18 -4.86 2.14 4.93
CA GLU A 18 -4.37 2.50 6.26
C GLU A 18 -3.04 3.25 6.16
N TRP A 19 -2.17 2.80 5.28
CA TRP A 19 -0.89 3.46 5.08
C TRP A 19 -1.07 4.86 4.52
N LYS A 20 -2.00 5.01 3.59
CA LYS A 20 -2.33 6.31 3.02
C LYS A 20 -2.77 7.28 4.11
N THR A 21 -3.62 6.81 5.00
CA THR A 21 -4.10 7.60 6.11
C THR A 21 -2.98 7.93 7.09
N LEU A 22 -2.16 6.95 7.39
CA LEU A 22 -1.05 7.12 8.31
C LEU A 22 -0.08 8.20 7.82
N LYS A 23 0.17 8.23 6.52
CA LYS A 23 1.10 9.20 5.94
C LYS A 23 0.42 10.51 5.57
N ASN A 24 -0.86 10.62 5.87
CA ASN A 24 -1.61 11.85 5.62
C ASN A 24 -1.60 12.21 4.13
N ILE A 25 -1.68 11.21 3.28
CA ILE A 25 -1.74 11.40 1.84
C ILE A 25 -3.18 11.68 1.46
N LYS A 26 -3.43 12.81 0.84
CA LYS A 26 -4.79 13.28 0.65
C LYS A 26 -5.43 12.89 -0.66
N THR A 27 -4.64 12.70 -1.70
CA THR A 27 -5.21 12.40 -3.01
C THR A 27 -4.66 11.10 -3.56
N LEU A 28 -5.39 10.53 -4.51
CA LEU A 28 -4.94 9.31 -5.16
C LEU A 28 -3.73 9.57 -6.04
N GLY A 29 -3.67 10.74 -6.65
CA GLY A 29 -2.51 11.11 -7.44
C GLY A 29 -1.26 11.17 -6.58
N GLU A 30 -1.39 11.71 -5.40
CA GLU A 30 -0.26 11.79 -4.46
C GLU A 30 0.15 10.39 -4.02
N LEU A 31 -0.82 9.53 -3.77
CA LEU A 31 -0.52 8.16 -3.39
C LEU A 31 0.22 7.43 -4.51
N ALA A 32 -0.26 7.60 -5.74
CA ALA A 32 0.39 7.00 -6.90
C ALA A 32 1.82 7.48 -7.03
N ASN A 33 2.04 8.75 -6.78
CA ASN A 33 3.37 9.33 -6.84
C ASN A 33 4.29 8.74 -5.77
N LYS A 34 3.77 8.57 -4.57
CA LYS A 34 4.55 8.01 -3.47
C LYS A 34 4.95 6.56 -3.75
N ILE A 35 4.07 5.81 -4.37
CA ILE A 35 4.35 4.42 -4.71
C ILE A 35 5.30 4.33 -5.90
N GLY A 36 5.22 5.31 -6.80
CA GLY A 36 6.08 5.31 -7.98
C GLY A 36 5.38 4.88 -9.24
N VAL A 37 4.05 4.84 -9.23
CA VAL A 37 3.29 4.45 -10.42
C VAL A 37 2.73 5.67 -11.17
N ASN A 38 3.29 6.82 -10.87
CA ASN A 38 2.81 8.06 -11.47
C ASN A 38 3.00 8.13 -12.98
N LYS A 39 3.81 7.24 -13.53
CA LYS A 39 4.02 7.20 -14.98
C LYS A 39 3.04 6.29 -15.68
N SER A 40 2.18 5.63 -14.94
CA SER A 40 1.14 4.81 -15.52
C SER A 40 0.17 5.68 -16.31
N LYS A 41 -0.58 5.06 -17.19
CA LYS A 41 -1.51 5.77 -18.04
C LYS A 41 -2.55 6.57 -17.24
N ASN A 42 -3.04 5.97 -16.17
CA ASN A 42 -4.02 6.62 -15.33
C ASN A 42 -3.73 6.24 -13.87
N PRO A 43 -2.73 6.89 -13.28
CA PRO A 43 -2.24 6.46 -11.97
C PRO A 43 -3.27 6.54 -10.86
N ALA A 44 -4.07 7.58 -10.82
CA ALA A 44 -5.07 7.73 -9.78
C ALA A 44 -6.10 6.61 -9.85
N ARG A 45 -6.53 6.28 -11.05
CA ARG A 45 -7.50 5.20 -11.22
C ARG A 45 -6.89 3.84 -10.87
N LEU A 46 -5.64 3.66 -11.20
CA LEU A 46 -4.94 2.42 -10.90
C LEU A 46 -4.93 2.15 -9.40
N VAL A 47 -4.51 3.13 -8.62
CA VAL A 47 -4.48 2.95 -7.17
C VAL A 47 -5.89 2.89 -6.58
N GLN A 48 -6.84 3.61 -7.18
CA GLN A 48 -8.22 3.55 -6.74
C GLN A 48 -8.76 2.12 -6.80
N ARG A 49 -8.46 1.42 -7.88
CA ARG A 49 -8.91 0.04 -8.03
C ARG A 49 -8.28 -0.88 -7.00
N TRP A 50 -7.04 -0.62 -6.62
CA TRP A 50 -6.40 -1.40 -5.58
C TRP A 50 -7.08 -1.15 -4.24
N LEU A 51 -7.44 0.10 -3.96
CA LEU A 51 -8.11 0.44 -2.70
C LEU A 51 -9.52 -0.13 -2.65
N ASP A 52 -10.21 -0.15 -3.78
CA ASP A 52 -11.57 -0.66 -3.85
C ASP A 52 -11.64 -2.19 -3.86
N GLY A 53 -10.54 -2.83 -4.16
CA GLY A 53 -10.55 -4.27 -4.30
C GLY A 53 -11.06 -4.76 -5.64
N THR A 54 -11.25 -3.86 -6.61
CA THR A 54 -11.72 -4.28 -7.93
C THR A 54 -10.61 -4.87 -8.77
N SER A 55 -9.36 -4.59 -8.44
CA SER A 55 -8.25 -5.28 -9.08
C SER A 55 -7.11 -5.36 -8.09
N TYR A 56 -6.20 -6.29 -8.36
CA TYR A 56 -5.04 -6.49 -7.50
C TYR A 56 -3.79 -6.00 -8.20
N PRO A 57 -2.82 -5.48 -7.45
CA PRO A 57 -1.56 -5.07 -8.06
C PRO A 57 -0.83 -6.27 -8.62
N ARG A 58 -0.15 -6.06 -9.74
CA ARG A 58 0.70 -7.10 -10.29
C ARG A 58 1.96 -7.21 -9.45
N LYS A 59 2.70 -8.28 -9.64
CA LYS A 59 3.91 -8.50 -8.85
C LYS A 59 4.84 -7.29 -8.86
N ARG A 60 5.02 -6.71 -10.02
CA ARG A 60 5.85 -5.51 -10.15
C ARG A 60 5.35 -4.38 -9.26
N HIS A 61 4.06 -4.17 -9.26
CA HIS A 61 3.47 -3.11 -8.44
C HIS A 61 3.51 -3.45 -6.96
N LEU A 62 3.38 -4.74 -6.63
CA LEU A 62 3.48 -5.17 -5.25
C LEU A 62 4.87 -4.87 -4.69
N ASP A 63 5.89 -5.09 -5.51
CA ASP A 63 7.25 -4.77 -5.09
C ASP A 63 7.43 -3.28 -4.85
N MET A 64 6.83 -2.48 -5.71
CA MET A 64 6.91 -1.02 -5.58
C MET A 64 6.21 -0.56 -4.30
N ILE A 65 5.04 -1.13 -4.03
CA ILE A 65 4.29 -0.81 -2.83
C ILE A 65 5.07 -1.24 -1.59
N PHE A 66 5.64 -2.42 -1.62
CA PHE A 66 6.41 -2.94 -0.50
C PHE A 66 7.57 -2.00 -0.18
N LYS A 67 8.28 -1.56 -1.20
CA LYS A 67 9.41 -0.65 -1.00
C LYS A 67 8.95 0.71 -0.54
N ALA A 68 7.90 1.23 -1.15
CA ALA A 68 7.42 2.56 -0.80
C ALA A 68 6.90 2.63 0.62
N THR A 69 6.33 1.54 1.11
CA THR A 69 5.75 1.50 2.45
C THR A 69 6.72 0.93 3.47
N ASN A 70 7.93 0.64 3.04
CA ASN A 70 8.95 0.11 3.94
C ASN A 70 8.52 -1.22 4.53
N GLY A 71 7.86 -2.04 3.72
CA GLY A 71 7.42 -3.36 4.12
C GLY A 71 6.13 -3.41 4.90
N LYS A 72 5.49 -2.28 5.13
CA LYS A 72 4.27 -2.26 5.94
C LYS A 72 3.06 -2.78 5.17
N VAL A 73 3.05 -2.64 3.87
CA VAL A 73 1.97 -3.16 3.01
C VAL A 73 2.55 -4.25 2.15
N THR A 74 1.97 -5.43 2.24
CA THR A 74 2.48 -6.60 1.53
C THR A 74 1.40 -7.18 0.63
N ALA A 75 1.77 -8.18 -0.14
CA ALA A 75 0.82 -8.86 -1.02
C ALA A 75 -0.35 -9.42 -0.23
N ASN A 76 -0.11 -9.92 0.96
CA ASN A 76 -1.17 -10.47 1.78
C ASN A 76 -2.26 -9.47 2.10
N ASP A 77 -1.90 -8.20 2.19
CA ASP A 77 -2.87 -7.17 2.55
C ASP A 77 -3.89 -6.94 1.46
N PHE A 78 -3.64 -7.43 0.25
CA PHE A 78 -4.58 -7.32 -0.85
C PHE A 78 -5.42 -8.58 -1.04
N PHE A 79 -5.03 -9.68 -0.43
CA PHE A 79 -5.69 -10.96 -0.68
C PHE A 79 -6.39 -11.56 0.53
N THR A 80 -6.44 -10.87 1.63
CA THR A 80 -6.99 -11.42 2.85
C THR A 80 -8.42 -11.04 3.11
N ASN A 81 -9.11 -10.56 2.17
CA ASN A 81 -10.52 -10.21 2.39
C ASN A 81 -11.42 -11.39 2.28
#